data_3a1a3a2762fd8bdc0bf052210ee2a9d8
#
_entry.id   3a1a3a2762fd8bdc0bf052210ee2a9d8
#
_cell.length_a   1.000
_cell.length_b   1.000
_cell.length_c   1.000
_cell.angle_alpha   90.00
_cell.angle_beta   90.00
_cell.angle_gamma   90.00
#
_symmetry.space_group_name_H-M   'P 1'
#
loop_
_entity.id
_entity.type
_entity.pdbx_description
1 polymer ?
#
loop_
_entity_poly.entity_id
_entity_poly.type
_entity_poly.pdbx_seq_one_letter_code
_entity_poly.pdbx_strand_id
1 'polypeptide(L)'
;MSYLLYSQAAQLKLHEPVPVTLHPAAVYLSSLSQGSRRSMLSSLNAIARLLTEGECDAFSLDWSKLRYHHTAAVRTALKQRLAPTTTNKMLVALRRVLTEAYRLDLIDANDFHKAVDISNVKGTGKLRGRALTGGEIESLISCCHEQGGAIAIRDAAVLAILRCGGIRRQELVRLQIADLDLATGELTIERGKGGKFRIVYLTNEAIAMVEEWLEIRGNHPGALICPVNKGGNITLRHFAEDGDGIYKLVKARATMAGVKHFSPHDFRRTFCSDLLAEGEDVFTVQELAGHASPATTAKYDRRGEGRKRRAVKRLKFK
;
A
#
# COMPACT_ATOMS: atom_id res chain seq x y z
N MET A 1 -18.52 -31.21 -7.92
CA MET A 1 -19.02 -30.11 -7.06
C MET A 1 -19.66 -28.94 -7.83
N SER A 2 -19.87 -29.08 -9.13
CA SER A 2 -20.41 -28.02 -10.02
C SER A 2 -21.94 -27.89 -10.00
N TYR A 3 -22.67 -28.94 -9.69
CA TYR A 3 -24.12 -29.00 -9.87
C TYR A 3 -24.99 -28.28 -8.84
N LEU A 4 -24.47 -27.91 -7.68
CA LEU A 4 -25.28 -27.28 -6.61
C LEU A 4 -25.29 -25.74 -6.66
N LEU A 5 -24.49 -25.11 -7.51
CA LEU A 5 -24.44 -23.64 -7.66
C LEU A 5 -25.47 -23.13 -8.71
N TYR A 6 -25.86 -23.94 -9.69
CA TYR A 6 -26.71 -23.52 -10.80
C TYR A 6 -28.14 -23.08 -10.44
N SER A 7 -28.69 -23.54 -9.32
CA SER A 7 -30.08 -23.17 -8.94
C SER A 7 -30.15 -21.90 -8.06
N GLN A 8 -29.03 -21.41 -7.57
CA GLN A 8 -29.00 -20.28 -6.60
C GLN A 8 -28.70 -18.91 -7.23
N ALA A 9 -28.10 -18.87 -8.41
CA ALA A 9 -27.74 -17.60 -9.07
C ALA A 9 -28.95 -16.68 -9.27
N ALA A 10 -30.06 -17.23 -9.78
CA ALA A 10 -31.28 -16.47 -10.02
C ALA A 10 -31.92 -15.94 -8.72
N GLN A 11 -31.77 -16.67 -7.61
CA GLN A 11 -32.30 -16.26 -6.28
C GLN A 11 -31.51 -15.13 -5.64
N LEU A 12 -30.21 -14.99 -5.99
CA LEU A 12 -29.32 -13.99 -5.43
C LEU A 12 -29.28 -12.68 -6.22
N LYS A 13 -29.94 -12.63 -7.39
CA LYS A 13 -30.01 -11.41 -8.19
C LYS A 13 -31.08 -10.47 -7.64
N LEU A 14 -30.79 -9.17 -7.63
CA LEU A 14 -31.80 -8.14 -7.39
C LEU A 14 -32.81 -8.14 -8.53
N HIS A 15 -34.09 -8.19 -8.19
CA HIS A 15 -35.18 -8.15 -9.19
C HIS A 15 -35.43 -6.73 -9.68
N GLU A 16 -35.24 -5.73 -8.80
CA GLU A 16 -35.45 -4.33 -9.11
C GLU A 16 -34.25 -3.51 -8.63
N PRO A 17 -33.95 -2.38 -9.30
CA PRO A 17 -32.93 -1.47 -8.85
C PRO A 17 -33.24 -0.90 -7.46
N VAL A 18 -32.29 -0.93 -6.56
CA VAL A 18 -32.41 -0.39 -5.20
C VAL A 18 -31.74 1.00 -5.16
N PRO A 19 -32.36 2.01 -4.52
CA PRO A 19 -31.75 3.30 -4.32
C PRO A 19 -30.34 3.19 -3.70
N VAL A 20 -29.41 4.02 -4.14
CA VAL A 20 -27.99 4.00 -3.67
C VAL A 20 -27.89 4.09 -2.15
N THR A 21 -28.79 4.82 -1.51
CA THR A 21 -28.87 5.02 -0.05
C THR A 21 -29.33 3.77 0.71
N LEU A 22 -30.00 2.83 0.03
CA LEU A 22 -30.52 1.60 0.62
C LEU A 22 -29.75 0.36 0.11
N HIS A 23 -28.77 0.57 -0.78
CA HIS A 23 -27.99 -0.54 -1.34
C HIS A 23 -26.73 -0.81 -0.50
N PRO A 24 -26.59 -2.00 0.13
CA PRO A 24 -25.50 -2.28 1.06
C PRO A 24 -24.10 -2.04 0.48
N ALA A 25 -23.83 -2.45 -0.76
CA ALA A 25 -22.54 -2.23 -1.39
C ALA A 25 -22.28 -0.75 -1.68
N ALA A 26 -23.30 0.02 -2.07
CA ALA A 26 -23.16 1.45 -2.33
C ALA A 26 -22.87 2.21 -1.03
N VAL A 27 -23.61 1.92 0.04
CA VAL A 27 -23.40 2.50 1.37
C VAL A 27 -21.99 2.20 1.89
N TYR A 28 -21.57 0.93 1.81
CA TYR A 28 -20.19 0.56 2.20
C TYR A 28 -19.14 1.31 1.38
N LEU A 29 -19.25 1.31 0.06
CA LEU A 29 -18.27 1.94 -0.81
C LEU A 29 -18.21 3.47 -0.64
N SER A 30 -19.34 4.13 -0.34
CA SER A 30 -19.38 5.57 -0.09
C SER A 30 -18.61 5.96 1.18
N SER A 31 -18.56 5.11 2.19
CA SER A 31 -17.82 5.33 3.44
C SER A 31 -16.30 5.26 3.27
N LEU A 32 -15.80 4.78 2.12
CA LEU A 32 -14.38 4.55 1.88
C LEU A 32 -13.71 5.74 1.21
N SER A 33 -12.40 5.90 1.49
CA SER A 33 -11.56 6.81 0.71
C SER A 33 -11.49 6.36 -0.76
N GLN A 34 -11.27 7.30 -1.66
CA GLN A 34 -11.22 7.05 -3.12
C GLN A 34 -10.26 5.90 -3.49
N GLY A 35 -9.07 5.85 -2.87
CA GLY A 35 -8.09 4.78 -3.13
C GLY A 35 -8.55 3.38 -2.68
N SER A 36 -9.30 3.31 -1.57
CA SER A 36 -9.84 2.04 -1.06
C SER A 36 -11.06 1.59 -1.83
N ARG A 37 -11.90 2.53 -2.30
CA ARG A 37 -13.18 2.26 -2.98
C ARG A 37 -12.98 1.36 -4.20
N ARG A 38 -12.04 1.69 -5.11
CA ARG A 38 -11.76 0.87 -6.31
C ARG A 38 -11.37 -0.56 -5.95
N SER A 39 -10.50 -0.73 -4.94
CA SER A 39 -10.04 -2.07 -4.52
C SER A 39 -11.15 -2.89 -3.87
N MET A 40 -12.03 -2.27 -3.07
CA MET A 40 -13.14 -2.95 -2.41
C MET A 40 -14.25 -3.27 -3.41
N LEU A 41 -14.56 -2.36 -4.34
CA LEU A 41 -15.49 -2.63 -5.44
C LEU A 41 -15.03 -3.84 -6.28
N SER A 42 -13.75 -3.89 -6.66
CA SER A 42 -13.20 -5.06 -7.37
C SER A 42 -13.34 -6.34 -6.56
N SER A 43 -13.19 -6.28 -5.23
CA SER A 43 -13.38 -7.43 -4.34
C SER A 43 -14.84 -7.89 -4.30
N LEU A 44 -15.78 -6.96 -4.18
CA LEU A 44 -17.22 -7.26 -4.18
C LEU A 44 -17.68 -7.81 -5.54
N ASN A 45 -17.23 -7.23 -6.64
CA ASN A 45 -17.52 -7.74 -8.00
C ASN A 45 -17.03 -9.18 -8.17
N ALA A 46 -15.83 -9.49 -7.70
CA ALA A 46 -15.29 -10.84 -7.80
C ALA A 46 -16.09 -11.84 -6.94
N ILE A 47 -16.58 -11.43 -5.77
CA ILE A 47 -17.44 -12.27 -4.92
C ILE A 47 -18.81 -12.46 -5.56
N ALA A 48 -19.43 -11.41 -6.09
CA ALA A 48 -20.71 -11.49 -6.76
C ALA A 48 -20.67 -12.45 -7.96
N ARG A 49 -19.65 -12.30 -8.82
CA ARG A 49 -19.43 -13.21 -9.96
C ARG A 49 -19.18 -14.64 -9.53
N LEU A 50 -18.48 -14.86 -8.42
CA LEU A 50 -18.23 -16.21 -7.91
C LEU A 50 -19.51 -16.90 -7.45
N LEU A 51 -20.44 -16.17 -6.84
CA LEU A 51 -21.71 -16.69 -6.34
C LEU A 51 -22.75 -16.90 -7.45
N THR A 52 -22.64 -16.17 -8.57
CA THR A 52 -23.64 -16.14 -9.64
C THR A 52 -23.07 -16.52 -11.00
N GLU A 53 -21.89 -17.17 -11.02
CA GLU A 53 -21.21 -17.62 -12.26
C GLU A 53 -20.97 -16.50 -13.28
N GLY A 54 -20.82 -15.27 -12.79
CA GLY A 54 -20.55 -14.11 -13.61
C GLY A 54 -21.76 -13.23 -13.92
N GLU A 55 -22.98 -13.64 -13.57
CA GLU A 55 -24.21 -12.90 -13.89
C GLU A 55 -24.36 -11.60 -13.10
N CYS A 56 -23.86 -11.54 -11.85
CA CYS A 56 -23.99 -10.37 -11.01
C CYS A 56 -22.64 -9.69 -10.76
N ASP A 57 -22.73 -8.40 -10.49
CA ASP A 57 -21.68 -7.57 -9.92
C ASP A 57 -22.06 -7.08 -8.51
N ALA A 58 -21.29 -6.15 -7.96
CA ALA A 58 -21.51 -5.61 -6.61
C ALA A 58 -22.85 -4.90 -6.44
N PHE A 59 -23.46 -4.42 -7.52
CA PHE A 59 -24.69 -3.63 -7.49
C PHE A 59 -25.92 -4.40 -7.95
N SER A 60 -25.73 -5.53 -8.60
CA SER A 60 -26.84 -6.41 -9.04
C SER A 60 -27.03 -7.64 -8.16
N LEU A 61 -26.09 -7.92 -7.23
CA LEU A 61 -26.25 -8.98 -6.24
C LEU A 61 -27.07 -8.51 -5.04
N ASP A 62 -28.06 -9.30 -4.64
CA ASP A 62 -28.81 -9.09 -3.40
C ASP A 62 -28.01 -9.61 -2.19
N TRP A 63 -27.23 -8.72 -1.58
CA TRP A 63 -26.39 -9.04 -0.43
C TRP A 63 -27.18 -9.49 0.78
N SER A 64 -28.46 -9.10 0.90
CA SER A 64 -29.32 -9.44 2.02
C SER A 64 -29.72 -10.94 2.04
N LYS A 65 -29.67 -11.59 0.89
CA LYS A 65 -29.96 -13.02 0.77
C LYS A 65 -28.81 -13.94 1.11
N LEU A 66 -27.61 -13.39 1.36
CA LEU A 66 -26.47 -14.21 1.71
C LEU A 66 -26.62 -14.83 3.09
N ARG A 67 -26.30 -16.11 3.18
CA ARG A 67 -26.32 -16.91 4.41
C ARG A 67 -24.95 -17.56 4.63
N TYR A 68 -24.73 -18.18 5.78
CA TYR A 68 -23.47 -18.83 6.13
C TYR A 68 -22.93 -19.77 5.06
N HIS A 69 -23.76 -20.58 4.43
CA HIS A 69 -23.29 -21.51 3.40
C HIS A 69 -22.73 -20.77 2.17
N HIS A 70 -23.30 -19.63 1.78
CA HIS A 70 -22.76 -18.79 0.70
C HIS A 70 -21.38 -18.22 1.08
N THR A 71 -21.26 -17.65 2.28
CA THR A 71 -20.01 -17.01 2.72
C THR A 71 -18.90 -18.04 2.97
N ALA A 72 -19.23 -19.22 3.47
CA ALA A 72 -18.32 -20.35 3.61
C ALA A 72 -17.83 -20.87 2.25
N ALA A 73 -18.74 -20.98 1.26
CA ALA A 73 -18.40 -21.38 -0.11
C ALA A 73 -17.44 -20.34 -0.76
N VAL A 74 -17.76 -19.04 -0.64
CA VAL A 74 -16.87 -17.94 -1.09
C VAL A 74 -15.49 -18.07 -0.46
N ARG A 75 -15.41 -18.24 0.86
CA ARG A 75 -14.13 -18.40 1.57
C ARG A 75 -13.32 -19.58 1.02
N THR A 76 -13.97 -20.71 0.82
CA THR A 76 -13.33 -21.93 0.30
C THR A 76 -12.79 -21.73 -1.10
N ALA A 77 -13.59 -21.18 -2.00
CA ALA A 77 -13.21 -20.92 -3.39
C ALA A 77 -12.07 -19.89 -3.49
N LEU A 78 -12.13 -18.80 -2.70
CA LEU A 78 -11.06 -17.79 -2.66
C LEU A 78 -9.75 -18.36 -2.11
N LYS A 79 -9.81 -19.20 -1.06
CA LYS A 79 -8.64 -19.87 -0.48
C LYS A 79 -7.90 -20.75 -1.50
N GLN A 80 -8.63 -21.42 -2.39
CA GLN A 80 -8.04 -22.29 -3.40
C GLN A 80 -7.34 -21.51 -4.52
N ARG A 81 -7.81 -20.29 -4.83
CA ARG A 81 -7.39 -19.53 -6.01
C ARG A 81 -6.43 -18.37 -5.70
N LEU A 82 -6.43 -17.86 -4.48
CA LEU A 82 -5.76 -16.62 -4.13
C LEU A 82 -4.83 -16.78 -2.92
N ALA A 83 -3.84 -15.90 -2.85
CA ALA A 83 -2.99 -15.80 -1.67
C ALA A 83 -3.80 -15.40 -0.42
N PRO A 84 -3.43 -15.87 0.78
CA PRO A 84 -4.15 -15.60 2.04
C PRO A 84 -4.44 -14.13 2.30
N THR A 85 -3.49 -13.23 2.00
CA THR A 85 -3.67 -11.79 2.18
C THR A 85 -4.75 -11.20 1.26
N THR A 86 -4.83 -11.67 0.02
CA THR A 86 -5.85 -11.24 -0.95
C THR A 86 -7.21 -11.83 -0.56
N THR A 87 -7.26 -13.11 -0.21
CA THR A 87 -8.46 -13.76 0.31
C THR A 87 -9.01 -13.00 1.52
N ASN A 88 -8.17 -12.74 2.53
CA ASN A 88 -8.61 -12.04 3.74
C ASN A 88 -9.11 -10.61 3.46
N LYS A 89 -8.49 -9.90 2.52
CA LYS A 89 -8.98 -8.58 2.07
C LYS A 89 -10.40 -8.70 1.49
N MET A 90 -10.65 -9.72 0.66
CA MET A 90 -11.98 -9.94 0.08
C MET A 90 -13.01 -10.37 1.14
N LEU A 91 -12.61 -11.20 2.10
CA LEU A 91 -13.46 -11.56 3.23
C LEU A 91 -13.80 -10.35 4.13
N VAL A 92 -12.88 -9.38 4.27
CA VAL A 92 -13.19 -8.11 4.93
C VAL A 92 -14.26 -7.34 4.14
N ALA A 93 -14.15 -7.23 2.82
CA ALA A 93 -15.18 -6.58 1.99
C ALA A 93 -16.55 -7.27 2.13
N LEU A 94 -16.58 -8.60 2.12
CA LEU A 94 -17.80 -9.39 2.31
C LEU A 94 -18.45 -9.13 3.67
N ARG A 95 -17.68 -9.20 4.77
CA ARG A 95 -18.22 -8.91 6.10
C ARG A 95 -18.76 -7.48 6.20
N ARG A 96 -18.05 -6.52 5.60
CA ARG A 96 -18.47 -5.11 5.67
C ARG A 96 -19.74 -4.84 4.89
N VAL A 97 -19.91 -5.41 3.69
CA VAL A 97 -21.16 -5.24 2.95
C VAL A 97 -22.35 -5.90 3.68
N LEU A 98 -22.15 -7.05 4.32
CA LEU A 98 -23.18 -7.69 5.17
C LEU A 98 -23.48 -6.87 6.41
N THR A 99 -22.48 -6.19 6.98
CA THR A 99 -22.70 -5.25 8.10
C THR A 99 -23.62 -4.11 7.66
N GLU A 100 -23.44 -3.58 6.45
CA GLU A 100 -24.35 -2.53 5.95
C GLU A 100 -25.73 -3.08 5.63
N ALA A 101 -25.86 -4.32 5.11
CA ALA A 101 -27.15 -4.97 4.94
C ALA A 101 -27.91 -5.12 6.28
N TYR A 102 -27.20 -5.48 7.35
CA TYR A 102 -27.76 -5.54 8.69
C TYR A 102 -28.18 -4.17 9.23
N ARG A 103 -27.35 -3.14 9.04
CA ARG A 103 -27.64 -1.76 9.47
C ARG A 103 -28.82 -1.12 8.72
N LEU A 104 -29.09 -1.61 7.52
CA LEU A 104 -30.23 -1.21 6.70
C LEU A 104 -31.49 -2.06 6.94
N ASP A 105 -31.47 -2.91 7.98
CA ASP A 105 -32.56 -3.82 8.36
C ASP A 105 -32.97 -4.80 7.23
N LEU A 106 -32.06 -5.12 6.32
CA LEU A 106 -32.28 -6.03 5.20
C LEU A 106 -31.98 -7.49 5.50
N ILE A 107 -31.31 -7.78 6.62
CA ILE A 107 -31.00 -9.12 7.11
C ILE A 107 -31.20 -9.16 8.62
N ASP A 108 -31.82 -10.23 9.14
CA ASP A 108 -32.00 -10.38 10.57
C ASP A 108 -30.68 -10.70 11.32
N ALA A 109 -30.66 -10.44 12.64
CA ALA A 109 -29.47 -10.56 13.47
C ALA A 109 -28.88 -11.98 13.47
N ASN A 110 -29.70 -13.04 13.50
CA ASN A 110 -29.22 -14.40 13.56
C ASN A 110 -28.53 -14.80 12.25
N ASP A 111 -29.17 -14.51 11.12
CA ASP A 111 -28.60 -14.77 9.79
C ASP A 111 -27.34 -13.94 9.54
N PHE A 112 -27.34 -12.67 9.95
CA PHE A 112 -26.16 -11.81 9.89
C PHE A 112 -24.97 -12.40 10.67
N HIS A 113 -25.18 -12.72 11.96
CA HIS A 113 -24.11 -13.26 12.80
C HIS A 113 -23.52 -14.55 12.23
N LYS A 114 -24.37 -15.46 11.74
CA LYS A 114 -23.90 -16.67 11.07
C LYS A 114 -23.15 -16.39 9.78
N ALA A 115 -23.63 -15.47 8.93
CA ALA A 115 -23.03 -15.17 7.64
C ALA A 115 -21.67 -14.50 7.77
N VAL A 116 -21.42 -13.70 8.81
CA VAL A 116 -20.12 -13.04 9.03
C VAL A 116 -19.13 -13.89 9.83
N ASP A 117 -19.59 -14.98 10.45
CA ASP A 117 -18.73 -15.90 11.22
C ASP A 117 -17.91 -16.80 10.30
N ILE A 118 -17.01 -16.18 9.57
CA ILE A 118 -16.03 -16.84 8.71
C ILE A 118 -14.62 -16.43 9.13
N SER A 119 -13.82 -17.39 9.51
CA SER A 119 -12.45 -17.14 9.98
C SER A 119 -11.53 -16.71 8.81
N ASN A 120 -10.55 -15.89 9.12
CA ASN A 120 -9.49 -15.56 8.17
C ASN A 120 -8.69 -16.81 7.74
N VAL A 121 -8.15 -16.78 6.54
CA VAL A 121 -7.25 -17.83 6.03
C VAL A 121 -5.86 -17.59 6.62
N LYS A 122 -5.34 -18.60 7.33
CA LYS A 122 -3.96 -18.58 7.83
C LYS A 122 -3.00 -18.68 6.65
N GLY A 123 -1.98 -17.87 6.64
CA GLY A 123 -0.93 -17.86 5.61
C GLY A 123 0.45 -18.00 6.23
N THR A 124 1.40 -18.44 5.46
CA THR A 124 2.80 -18.66 5.89
C THR A 124 3.58 -17.38 6.16
N GLY A 125 2.94 -16.23 6.21
CA GLY A 125 3.52 -14.96 6.66
C GLY A 125 4.72 -14.44 5.87
N LYS A 126 5.13 -15.10 4.77
CA LYS A 126 6.24 -14.61 3.95
C LYS A 126 5.92 -13.21 3.42
N LEU A 127 6.68 -12.23 3.88
CA LEU A 127 6.57 -10.86 3.39
C LEU A 127 6.90 -10.83 1.90
N ARG A 128 6.00 -10.26 1.10
CA ARG A 128 6.28 -9.97 -0.31
C ARG A 128 7.30 -8.84 -0.41
N GLY A 129 8.19 -8.94 -1.38
CA GLY A 129 9.27 -7.96 -1.58
C GLY A 129 10.52 -8.30 -0.77
N ARG A 130 11.56 -7.51 -0.97
CA ARG A 130 12.90 -7.69 -0.40
C ARG A 130 13.49 -6.36 0.04
N ALA A 131 14.54 -6.36 0.84
CA ALA A 131 15.39 -5.18 0.95
C ALA A 131 16.39 -5.18 -0.21
N LEU A 132 16.78 -3.99 -0.62
CA LEU A 132 17.87 -3.77 -1.57
C LEU A 132 19.21 -3.88 -0.82
N THR A 133 20.23 -4.33 -1.52
CA THR A 133 21.61 -4.28 -1.04
C THR A 133 22.19 -2.89 -1.30
N GLY A 134 23.29 -2.54 -0.62
CA GLY A 134 24.01 -1.28 -0.87
C GLY A 134 24.46 -1.16 -2.33
N GLY A 135 25.03 -2.24 -2.91
CA GLY A 135 25.44 -2.23 -4.31
C GLY A 135 24.29 -2.07 -5.31
N GLU A 136 23.09 -2.58 -5.01
CA GLU A 136 21.91 -2.33 -5.86
C GLU A 136 21.47 -0.86 -5.80
N ILE A 137 21.56 -0.23 -4.63
CA ILE A 137 21.25 1.20 -4.47
C ILE A 137 22.28 2.03 -5.24
N GLU A 138 23.56 1.73 -5.08
CA GLU A 138 24.65 2.37 -5.79
C GLU A 138 24.47 2.26 -7.32
N SER A 139 24.20 1.06 -7.83
CA SER A 139 23.94 0.84 -9.27
C SER A 139 22.76 1.67 -9.79
N LEU A 140 21.70 1.82 -9.00
CA LEU A 140 20.53 2.65 -9.36
C LEU A 140 20.91 4.13 -9.47
N ILE A 141 21.69 4.66 -8.53
CA ILE A 141 22.13 6.06 -8.52
C ILE A 141 23.14 6.30 -9.63
N SER A 142 24.15 5.43 -9.79
CA SER A 142 25.15 5.52 -10.88
C SER A 142 24.49 5.54 -12.26
N CYS A 143 23.50 4.67 -12.48
CA CYS A 143 22.71 4.66 -13.73
C CYS A 143 22.00 6.00 -14.00
N CYS A 144 21.56 6.73 -12.96
CA CYS A 144 20.99 8.05 -13.13
C CYS A 144 22.06 9.07 -13.52
N HIS A 145 23.20 9.07 -12.84
CA HIS A 145 24.32 9.99 -13.15
C HIS A 145 24.89 9.76 -14.55
N GLU A 146 25.10 8.51 -14.96
CA GLU A 146 25.60 8.14 -16.29
C GLU A 146 24.67 8.57 -17.42
N GLN A 147 23.36 8.47 -17.21
CA GLN A 147 22.40 8.88 -18.23
C GLN A 147 22.31 10.41 -18.38
N GLY A 148 22.38 11.14 -17.27
CA GLY A 148 22.23 12.59 -17.25
C GLY A 148 20.86 13.11 -17.71
N GLY A 149 20.74 14.44 -17.70
CA GLY A 149 19.54 15.15 -18.15
C GLY A 149 18.40 15.15 -17.13
N ALA A 150 17.41 16.00 -17.34
CA ALA A 150 16.36 16.33 -16.38
C ALA A 150 15.58 15.11 -15.83
N ILE A 151 15.36 14.09 -16.68
CA ILE A 151 14.67 12.86 -16.25
C ILE A 151 15.54 12.09 -15.25
N ALA A 152 16.82 11.94 -15.52
CA ALA A 152 17.73 11.16 -14.69
C ALA A 152 18.02 11.85 -13.36
N ILE A 153 18.22 13.15 -13.37
CA ILE A 153 18.43 13.98 -12.18
C ILE A 153 17.19 13.92 -11.27
N ARG A 154 15.98 14.10 -11.85
CA ARG A 154 14.73 13.91 -11.10
C ARG A 154 14.63 12.50 -10.48
N ASP A 155 15.01 11.47 -11.25
CA ASP A 155 14.90 10.09 -10.80
C ASP A 155 15.88 9.80 -9.66
N ALA A 156 17.11 10.37 -9.71
CA ALA A 156 18.07 10.30 -8.62
C ALA A 156 17.50 10.90 -7.33
N ALA A 157 16.91 12.11 -7.40
CA ALA A 157 16.25 12.75 -6.27
C ALA A 157 15.10 11.88 -5.70
N VAL A 158 14.27 11.29 -6.58
CA VAL A 158 13.19 10.36 -6.16
C VAL A 158 13.75 9.15 -5.43
N LEU A 159 14.79 8.53 -5.93
CA LEU A 159 15.42 7.36 -5.31
C LEU A 159 16.04 7.72 -3.96
N ALA A 160 16.73 8.87 -3.88
CA ALA A 160 17.32 9.39 -2.65
C ALA A 160 16.27 9.64 -1.55
N ILE A 161 15.19 10.34 -1.88
CA ILE A 161 14.09 10.60 -0.93
C ILE A 161 13.43 9.29 -0.47
N LEU A 162 13.17 8.33 -1.37
CA LEU A 162 12.60 7.03 -1.01
C LEU A 162 13.54 6.24 -0.10
N ARG A 163 14.84 6.29 -0.36
CA ARG A 163 15.88 5.56 0.40
C ARG A 163 16.07 6.13 1.80
N CYS A 164 16.21 7.45 1.92
CA CYS A 164 16.55 8.12 3.18
C CYS A 164 15.31 8.44 4.02
N GLY A 165 14.21 8.83 3.39
CA GLY A 165 12.96 9.15 4.10
C GLY A 165 12.12 7.93 4.46
N GLY A 166 12.34 6.78 3.83
CA GLY A 166 11.51 5.58 4.04
C GLY A 166 10.01 5.81 3.79
N ILE A 167 9.65 6.82 3.00
CA ILE A 167 8.29 7.29 2.79
C ILE A 167 7.50 6.41 1.83
N ARG A 168 6.17 6.52 1.87
CA ARG A 168 5.30 5.82 0.91
C ARG A 168 5.29 6.55 -0.42
N ARG A 169 5.12 5.83 -1.54
CA ARG A 169 5.05 6.45 -2.88
C ARG A 169 3.98 7.54 -3.01
N GLN A 170 2.85 7.40 -2.30
CA GLN A 170 1.79 8.41 -2.30
C GLN A 170 2.17 9.65 -1.47
N GLU A 171 2.95 9.46 -0.41
CA GLU A 171 3.51 10.57 0.37
C GLU A 171 4.50 11.36 -0.49
N LEU A 172 5.40 10.67 -1.20
CA LEU A 172 6.34 11.30 -2.14
C LEU A 172 5.61 12.17 -3.20
N VAL A 173 4.53 11.65 -3.79
CA VAL A 173 3.76 12.39 -4.81
C VAL A 173 3.18 13.69 -4.27
N ARG A 174 2.84 13.75 -3.00
CA ARG A 174 2.20 14.90 -2.36
C ARG A 174 3.18 15.95 -1.85
N LEU A 175 4.47 15.63 -1.78
CA LEU A 175 5.48 16.56 -1.29
C LEU A 175 5.50 17.85 -2.10
N GLN A 176 5.60 18.94 -1.38
CA GLN A 176 5.81 20.28 -1.91
C GLN A 176 7.23 20.76 -1.59
N ILE A 177 7.73 21.76 -2.26
CA ILE A 177 9.01 22.38 -1.91
C ILE A 177 9.02 22.84 -0.46
N ALA A 178 7.92 23.44 0.00
CA ALA A 178 7.78 23.94 1.36
C ALA A 178 7.89 22.85 2.46
N ASP A 179 7.78 21.57 2.09
CA ASP A 179 7.91 20.46 3.04
C ASP A 179 9.37 20.08 3.31
N LEU A 180 10.33 20.63 2.54
CA LEU A 180 11.75 20.34 2.63
C LEU A 180 12.54 21.56 3.14
N ASP A 181 13.28 21.36 4.21
CA ASP A 181 14.34 22.27 4.64
C ASP A 181 15.70 21.70 4.19
N LEU A 182 16.29 22.32 3.18
CA LEU A 182 17.60 21.91 2.65
C LEU A 182 18.76 22.13 3.64
N ALA A 183 18.65 23.10 4.55
CA ALA A 183 19.72 23.41 5.49
C ALA A 183 19.85 22.33 6.56
N THR A 184 18.74 21.77 6.99
CA THR A 184 18.69 20.72 8.04
C THR A 184 18.49 19.32 7.47
N GLY A 185 18.07 19.19 6.22
CA GLY A 185 17.64 17.92 5.61
C GLY A 185 16.29 17.41 6.13
N GLU A 186 15.55 18.23 6.87
CA GLU A 186 14.23 17.88 7.38
C GLU A 186 13.20 17.84 6.26
N LEU A 187 12.44 16.73 6.20
CA LEU A 187 11.35 16.54 5.28
C LEU A 187 10.07 16.26 6.04
N THR A 188 9.14 17.20 6.01
CA THR A 188 7.84 17.09 6.66
C THR A 188 6.88 16.24 5.84
N ILE A 189 6.37 15.17 6.40
CA ILE A 189 5.43 14.26 5.75
C ILE A 189 4.06 14.40 6.41
N GLU A 190 3.09 14.91 5.66
CA GLU A 190 1.70 14.92 6.10
C GLU A 190 1.14 13.49 6.17
N ARG A 191 0.62 13.11 7.33
CA ARG A 191 -0.16 11.87 7.47
C ARG A 191 -1.60 12.17 7.07
N GLY A 192 -2.10 11.51 6.01
CA GLY A 192 -3.51 11.64 5.61
C GLY A 192 -4.47 11.42 6.79
N LYS A 193 -5.73 11.82 6.65
CA LYS A 193 -6.82 11.82 7.65
C LYS A 193 -6.37 12.06 9.10
N GLY A 194 -6.43 13.30 9.56
CA GLY A 194 -6.23 13.68 10.94
C GLY A 194 -5.07 14.63 11.21
N GLY A 195 -4.44 15.22 10.18
CA GLY A 195 -3.45 16.31 10.32
C GLY A 195 -2.21 15.96 11.13
N LYS A 196 -1.86 14.68 11.24
CA LYS A 196 -0.63 14.25 11.92
C LYS A 196 0.52 14.33 10.93
N PHE A 197 1.53 15.08 11.29
CA PHE A 197 2.80 15.17 10.57
C PHE A 197 3.82 14.21 11.19
N ARG A 198 4.82 13.83 10.42
CA ARG A 198 6.09 13.30 10.91
C ARG A 198 7.22 13.93 10.13
N ILE A 199 8.34 14.09 10.79
CA ILE A 199 9.57 14.55 10.15
C ILE A 199 10.43 13.32 9.86
N VAL A 200 11.06 13.31 8.70
CA VAL A 200 12.13 12.38 8.33
C VAL A 200 13.33 13.21 7.87
N TYR A 201 14.50 12.62 7.85
CA TYR A 201 15.74 13.32 7.57
C TYR A 201 16.40 12.73 6.33
N LEU A 202 16.94 13.61 5.49
CA LEU A 202 17.75 13.23 4.33
C LEU A 202 19.23 13.29 4.72
N THR A 203 20.04 12.37 4.19
CA THR A 203 21.50 12.44 4.31
C THR A 203 22.04 13.54 3.42
N ASN A 204 23.28 13.99 3.66
CA ASN A 204 23.92 15.02 2.84
C ASN A 204 23.96 14.64 1.35
N GLU A 205 24.23 13.37 1.04
CA GLU A 205 24.22 12.87 -0.33
C GLU A 205 22.81 12.94 -0.97
N ALA A 206 21.78 12.65 -0.19
CA ALA A 206 20.41 12.76 -0.66
C ALA A 206 19.98 14.21 -0.86
N ILE A 207 20.41 15.12 0.02
CA ILE A 207 20.20 16.56 -0.13
C ILE A 207 20.85 17.05 -1.44
N ALA A 208 22.11 16.72 -1.70
CA ALA A 208 22.80 17.11 -2.94
C ALA A 208 22.05 16.67 -4.21
N MET A 209 21.51 15.44 -4.23
CA MET A 209 20.71 14.97 -5.37
C MET A 209 19.38 15.74 -5.52
N VAL A 210 18.80 16.17 -4.40
CA VAL A 210 17.55 16.96 -4.44
C VAL A 210 17.87 18.40 -4.85
N GLU A 211 18.99 18.98 -4.42
CA GLU A 211 19.45 20.30 -4.83
C GLU A 211 19.69 20.34 -6.35
N GLU A 212 20.42 19.35 -6.90
CA GLU A 212 20.63 19.23 -8.35
C GLU A 212 19.30 19.19 -9.12
N TRP A 213 18.31 18.48 -8.58
CA TRP A 213 16.97 18.48 -9.14
C TRP A 213 16.29 19.86 -9.06
N LEU A 214 16.41 20.57 -7.93
CA LEU A 214 15.80 21.88 -7.73
C LEU A 214 16.45 22.97 -8.61
N GLU A 215 17.74 22.86 -8.93
CA GLU A 215 18.40 23.74 -9.90
C GLU A 215 17.70 23.70 -11.27
N ILE A 216 17.27 22.52 -11.71
CA ILE A 216 16.58 22.35 -12.99
C ILE A 216 15.09 22.67 -12.89
N ARG A 217 14.46 22.22 -11.79
CA ARG A 217 13.03 22.42 -11.56
C ARG A 217 12.69 23.87 -11.27
N GLY A 218 13.58 24.58 -10.65
CA GLY A 218 13.38 25.94 -10.13
C GLY A 218 12.59 25.94 -8.80
N ASN A 219 12.65 27.10 -8.12
CA ASN A 219 12.12 27.28 -6.76
C ASN A 219 10.65 27.74 -6.72
N HIS A 220 9.89 27.61 -7.81
CA HIS A 220 8.48 27.94 -7.81
C HIS A 220 7.69 27.05 -6.83
N PRO A 221 6.77 27.62 -6.03
CA PRO A 221 5.94 26.84 -5.11
C PRO A 221 5.20 25.69 -5.81
N GLY A 222 4.92 24.62 -5.09
CA GLY A 222 4.18 23.45 -5.58
C GLY A 222 4.96 22.15 -5.43
N ALA A 223 4.65 21.17 -6.26
CA ALA A 223 5.17 19.82 -6.14
C ALA A 223 6.71 19.76 -6.09
N LEU A 224 7.27 19.10 -5.07
CA LEU A 224 8.72 18.90 -4.98
C LEU A 224 9.22 18.07 -6.17
N ILE A 225 8.53 16.98 -6.47
CA ILE A 225 8.85 16.10 -7.60
C ILE A 225 7.80 16.25 -8.70
N CYS A 226 8.24 16.63 -9.89
CA CYS A 226 7.40 16.91 -11.04
C CYS A 226 7.58 15.90 -12.18
N PRO A 227 6.55 15.65 -13.00
CA PRO A 227 6.71 14.93 -14.26
C PRO A 227 7.64 15.68 -15.23
N VAL A 228 8.50 14.92 -15.90
CA VAL A 228 9.36 15.38 -17.00
C VAL A 228 9.00 14.57 -18.24
N ASN A 229 8.76 15.22 -19.36
CA ASN A 229 8.46 14.55 -20.62
C ASN A 229 9.76 14.03 -21.31
N LYS A 230 9.59 13.27 -22.40
CA LYS A 230 10.75 12.70 -23.13
C LYS A 230 11.70 13.75 -23.69
N GLY A 231 11.23 14.96 -23.93
CA GLY A 231 12.03 16.08 -24.39
C GLY A 231 12.75 16.86 -23.28
N GLY A 232 12.67 16.38 -22.02
CA GLY A 232 13.31 17.04 -20.87
C GLY A 232 12.51 18.18 -20.26
N ASN A 233 11.32 18.51 -20.79
CA ASN A 233 10.52 19.62 -20.27
C ASN A 233 9.78 19.19 -18.98
N ILE A 234 9.89 20.03 -17.97
CA ILE A 234 9.26 19.83 -16.66
C ILE A 234 7.84 20.38 -16.69
N THR A 235 6.90 19.60 -16.18
CA THR A 235 5.53 20.07 -15.94
C THR A 235 5.34 20.29 -14.46
N LEU A 236 5.21 21.55 -14.02
CA LEU A 236 5.10 21.94 -12.60
C LEU A 236 3.74 21.51 -12.00
N ARG A 237 3.57 20.22 -11.80
CA ARG A 237 2.42 19.62 -11.15
C ARG A 237 2.82 18.35 -10.41
N HIS A 238 1.96 17.86 -9.53
CA HIS A 238 2.14 16.54 -8.92
C HIS A 238 1.99 15.40 -9.94
N PHE A 239 2.63 14.29 -9.66
CA PHE A 239 2.24 13.02 -10.27
C PHE A 239 0.80 12.65 -9.87
N ALA A 240 0.19 11.69 -10.57
CA ALA A 240 -1.12 11.17 -10.19
C ALA A 240 -1.10 10.59 -8.76
N GLU A 241 -2.15 10.86 -7.99
CA GLU A 241 -2.22 10.52 -6.55
C GLU A 241 -2.05 9.04 -6.23
N ASP A 242 -2.33 8.15 -7.19
CA ASP A 242 -2.11 6.70 -7.02
C ASP A 242 -0.62 6.32 -6.98
N GLY A 243 0.26 7.26 -7.38
CA GLY A 243 1.71 7.07 -7.41
C GLY A 243 2.18 6.08 -8.50
N ASP A 244 1.35 5.76 -9.48
CA ASP A 244 1.71 4.83 -10.56
C ASP A 244 2.91 5.34 -11.38
N GLY A 245 3.02 6.66 -11.58
CA GLY A 245 4.18 7.28 -12.23
C GLY A 245 5.49 6.99 -11.49
N ILE A 246 5.50 7.07 -10.16
CA ILE A 246 6.68 6.72 -9.34
C ILE A 246 6.99 5.22 -9.42
N TYR A 247 5.98 4.37 -9.44
CA TYR A 247 6.19 2.93 -9.62
C TYR A 247 6.85 2.62 -10.97
N LYS A 248 6.37 3.23 -12.06
CA LYS A 248 6.93 3.05 -13.41
C LYS A 248 8.36 3.56 -13.50
N LEU A 249 8.65 4.71 -12.90
CA LEU A 249 9.99 5.29 -12.80
C LEU A 249 10.95 4.30 -12.11
N VAL A 250 10.63 3.85 -10.90
CA VAL A 250 11.47 2.93 -10.14
C VAL A 250 11.69 1.61 -10.91
N LYS A 251 10.65 1.10 -11.58
CA LYS A 251 10.78 -0.11 -12.41
C LYS A 251 11.70 0.10 -13.60
N ALA A 252 11.59 1.24 -14.28
CA ALA A 252 12.46 1.57 -15.42
C ALA A 252 13.93 1.67 -14.98
N ARG A 253 14.21 2.36 -13.86
CA ARG A 253 15.56 2.46 -13.31
C ARG A 253 16.12 1.11 -12.90
N ALA A 254 15.31 0.25 -12.27
CA ALA A 254 15.73 -1.11 -11.94
C ALA A 254 16.17 -1.88 -13.19
N THR A 255 15.40 -1.79 -14.28
CA THR A 255 15.74 -2.46 -15.54
C THR A 255 17.02 -1.91 -16.15
N MET A 256 17.20 -0.58 -16.20
CA MET A 256 18.36 0.08 -16.76
C MET A 256 19.65 -0.24 -15.99
N ALA A 257 19.56 -0.24 -14.65
CA ALA A 257 20.68 -0.54 -13.75
C ALA A 257 20.96 -2.06 -13.60
N GLY A 258 20.25 -2.93 -14.31
CA GLY A 258 20.41 -4.38 -14.17
C GLY A 258 20.01 -4.94 -12.78
N VAL A 259 19.26 -4.15 -12.01
CA VAL A 259 18.84 -4.54 -10.66
C VAL A 259 17.58 -5.40 -10.71
N LYS A 260 17.58 -6.51 -9.96
CA LYS A 260 16.40 -7.38 -9.86
C LYS A 260 15.17 -6.58 -9.47
N HIS A 261 14.04 -6.84 -10.13
CA HIS A 261 12.78 -6.14 -9.94
C HIS A 261 12.42 -5.95 -8.45
N PHE A 262 12.05 -4.73 -8.12
CA PHE A 262 11.57 -4.31 -6.81
C PHE A 262 10.52 -3.19 -6.96
N SER A 263 9.89 -2.80 -5.87
CA SER A 263 8.86 -1.76 -5.82
C SER A 263 9.31 -0.59 -4.93
N PRO A 264 8.70 0.60 -5.04
CA PRO A 264 8.96 1.72 -4.11
C PRO A 264 8.82 1.34 -2.63
N HIS A 265 7.94 0.38 -2.30
CA HIS A 265 7.78 -0.10 -0.93
C HIS A 265 9.01 -0.88 -0.43
N ASP A 266 9.82 -1.43 -1.32
CA ASP A 266 11.04 -2.15 -0.94
C ASP A 266 12.15 -1.18 -0.50
N PHE A 267 12.18 0.09 -0.96
CA PHE A 267 13.02 1.13 -0.38
C PHE A 267 12.68 1.37 1.10
N ARG A 268 11.40 1.50 1.41
CA ARG A 268 10.96 1.66 2.79
C ARG A 268 11.27 0.43 3.66
N ARG A 269 11.20 -0.77 3.08
CA ARG A 269 11.65 -2.01 3.72
C ARG A 269 13.14 -1.96 4.01
N THR A 270 13.94 -1.52 3.05
CA THR A 270 15.39 -1.35 3.16
C THR A 270 15.70 -0.35 4.27
N PHE A 271 15.10 0.83 4.24
CA PHE A 271 15.22 1.85 5.28
C PHE A 271 14.97 1.30 6.69
N CYS A 272 13.82 0.64 6.90
CA CYS A 272 13.52 0.06 8.22
C CYS A 272 14.51 -1.04 8.63
N SER A 273 14.90 -1.92 7.69
CA SER A 273 15.81 -3.02 7.98
C SER A 273 17.21 -2.53 8.31
N ASP A 274 17.69 -1.51 7.61
CA ASP A 274 19.02 -0.95 7.79
C ASP A 274 19.12 -0.19 9.13
N LEU A 275 18.17 0.69 9.45
CA LEU A 275 18.12 1.38 10.74
C LEU A 275 18.11 0.39 11.91
N LEU A 276 17.28 -0.67 11.80
CA LEU A 276 17.28 -1.72 12.81
C LEU A 276 18.61 -2.47 12.87
N ALA A 277 19.31 -2.68 11.75
CA ALA A 277 20.63 -3.33 11.69
C ALA A 277 21.69 -2.48 12.34
N GLU A 278 21.67 -1.17 12.14
CA GLU A 278 22.57 -0.19 12.79
C GLU A 278 22.35 -0.09 14.30
N GLY A 279 21.23 -0.58 14.81
CA GLY A 279 21.00 -0.67 16.25
C GLY A 279 19.83 0.16 16.77
N GLU A 280 19.21 0.93 15.90
CA GLU A 280 18.06 1.75 16.27
C GLU A 280 16.95 0.91 16.90
N ASP A 281 16.22 1.49 17.82
CA ASP A 281 15.11 0.83 18.47
C ASP A 281 13.86 0.78 17.56
N VAL A 282 12.95 -0.16 17.86
CA VAL A 282 11.76 -0.39 17.04
C VAL A 282 10.80 0.80 17.04
N PHE A 283 10.75 1.58 18.13
CA PHE A 283 9.84 2.72 18.24
C PHE A 283 10.34 3.91 17.43
N THR A 284 11.62 4.22 17.49
CA THR A 284 12.27 5.25 16.64
C THR A 284 12.03 4.93 15.16
N VAL A 285 12.29 3.69 14.73
CA VAL A 285 12.07 3.29 13.34
C VAL A 285 10.58 3.28 12.98
N GLN A 286 9.70 2.97 13.92
CA GLN A 286 8.24 3.06 13.72
C GLN A 286 7.80 4.51 13.46
N GLU A 287 8.28 5.45 14.24
CA GLU A 287 7.96 6.88 14.13
C GLU A 287 8.44 7.44 12.79
N LEU A 288 9.72 7.25 12.45
CA LEU A 288 10.29 7.65 11.17
C LEU A 288 9.52 7.05 10.00
N ALA A 289 9.27 5.75 10.02
CA ALA A 289 8.48 5.10 9.00
C ALA A 289 6.99 5.50 9.03
N GLY A 290 6.44 5.99 10.13
CA GLY A 290 5.01 6.28 10.31
C GLY A 290 4.16 5.00 10.23
N HIS A 291 4.56 3.94 10.94
CA HIS A 291 3.76 2.75 11.10
C HIS A 291 2.76 2.92 12.25
N ALA A 292 1.52 2.50 12.03
CA ALA A 292 0.48 2.59 13.06
C ALA A 292 0.74 1.65 14.26
N SER A 293 1.59 0.61 14.07
CA SER A 293 1.89 -0.37 15.12
C SER A 293 3.35 -0.82 15.06
N PRO A 294 4.04 -0.95 16.21
CA PRO A 294 5.39 -1.50 16.31
C PRO A 294 5.51 -2.90 15.69
N ALA A 295 4.45 -3.71 15.74
CA ALA A 295 4.41 -5.03 15.12
C ALA A 295 4.64 -4.99 13.60
N THR A 296 4.32 -3.87 12.94
CA THR A 296 4.64 -3.68 11.52
C THR A 296 6.13 -3.48 11.29
N THR A 297 6.78 -2.68 12.14
CA THR A 297 8.23 -2.44 12.10
C THR A 297 9.02 -3.68 12.46
N ALA A 298 8.60 -4.43 13.48
CA ALA A 298 9.24 -5.67 13.91
C ALA A 298 9.34 -6.73 12.79
N LYS A 299 8.46 -6.72 11.80
CA LYS A 299 8.54 -7.60 10.62
C LYS A 299 9.76 -7.35 9.74
N TYR A 300 10.39 -6.19 9.85
CA TYR A 300 11.60 -5.81 9.11
C TYR A 300 12.88 -6.11 9.88
N ASP A 301 12.79 -6.51 11.15
CA ASP A 301 13.96 -6.90 11.96
C ASP A 301 14.53 -8.23 11.47
N ARG A 302 15.73 -8.17 10.90
CA ARG A 302 16.46 -9.32 10.36
C ARG A 302 17.62 -9.78 11.24
N ARG A 303 17.83 -9.13 12.40
CA ARG A 303 19.03 -9.33 13.25
C ARG A 303 19.09 -10.71 13.93
N GLY A 304 17.99 -11.47 13.94
CA GLY A 304 17.93 -12.86 14.43
C GLY A 304 18.46 -13.09 15.85
N GLU A 305 18.85 -14.32 16.15
CA GLU A 305 19.37 -14.75 17.47
C GLU A 305 20.68 -14.08 17.86
N GLY A 306 21.52 -13.70 16.91
CA GLY A 306 22.77 -13.00 17.18
C GLY A 306 22.59 -11.68 17.94
N ARG A 307 21.48 -10.97 17.69
CA ARG A 307 21.13 -9.74 18.47
C ARG A 307 20.82 -10.08 19.92
N LYS A 308 20.00 -11.08 20.17
CA LYS A 308 19.62 -11.49 21.53
C LYS A 308 20.85 -11.86 22.35
N ARG A 309 21.76 -12.66 21.76
CA ARG A 309 23.01 -13.02 22.39
C ARG A 309 23.88 -11.80 22.71
N ARG A 310 24.02 -10.83 21.78
CA ARG A 310 24.78 -9.59 22.02
C ARG A 310 24.13 -8.72 23.11
N ALA A 311 22.80 -8.61 23.12
CA ALA A 311 22.08 -7.85 24.14
C ALA A 311 22.34 -8.40 25.55
N VAL A 312 22.21 -9.72 25.74
CA VAL A 312 22.45 -10.37 27.04
C VAL A 312 23.93 -10.25 27.47
N LYS A 313 24.88 -10.35 26.53
CA LYS A 313 26.33 -10.17 26.85
C LYS A 313 26.70 -8.78 27.35
N ARG A 314 25.85 -7.76 27.16
CA ARG A 314 26.07 -6.38 27.67
C ARG A 314 25.59 -6.22 29.12
N LEU A 315 24.87 -7.18 29.68
CA LEU A 315 24.47 -7.13 31.07
C LEU A 315 25.70 -7.28 31.97
N LYS A 316 25.81 -6.37 32.93
CA LYS A 316 26.88 -6.42 33.96
C LYS A 316 26.25 -6.88 35.24
N PHE A 317 26.91 -7.81 35.93
CA PHE A 317 26.62 -8.10 37.32
C PHE A 317 27.26 -7.00 38.14
N LYS A 318 26.45 -6.23 38.89
CA LYS A 318 26.94 -5.24 39.84
C LYS A 318 27.44 -5.96 41.09
#